data_eb514d8b6238a759329c2921c37afb1b
#
_entry.id   eb514d8b6238a759329c2921c37afb1b
#
_cell.length_a   1.000
_cell.length_b   1.000
_cell.length_c   1.000
_cell.angle_alpha   90.00
_cell.angle_beta   90.00
_cell.angle_gamma   90.00
#
_symmetry.space_group_name_H-M   'P 1'
#
loop_
_entity.id
_entity.type
_entity.pdbx_description
1 polymer ?
#
loop_
_entity_poly.entity_id
_entity_poly.type
_entity_poly.pdbx_seq_one_letter_code
_entity_poly.pdbx_strand_id
1 'polypeptide(L)'
;MVLLLIVSGAFAYYSYVNLPHYIAIPFTNMELPLGVLYIPFVIFVYASMTNAVNLTDGLDGLASTVSVLVLTFFAVLTFTLKDYSLTVFSVALIAGLLGFLKYNAYPAKVFMGDTGSLAIGGAITTIAIISGNPLIIVLVGGIYVCEALSVIIQVTSFKLTGKRVFKMAPIHHHFEQCGWNEVKIVTVFSIITVLLCIIGFFAI
;
A
#
# COMPACT_ATOMS: atom_id res chain seq x y z
N MET A 1 -13.21 -2.00 -11.49
CA MET A 1 -13.01 -3.36 -10.94
C MET A 1 -12.65 -4.39 -12.03
N VAL A 2 -13.41 -4.59 -13.12
CA VAL A 2 -13.11 -5.60 -14.15
C VAL A 2 -11.71 -5.43 -14.74
N LEU A 3 -11.34 -4.22 -15.17
CA LEU A 3 -10.02 -3.94 -15.73
C LEU A 3 -8.90 -4.25 -14.74
N LEU A 4 -9.08 -3.92 -13.44
CA LEU A 4 -8.14 -4.24 -12.38
C LEU A 4 -7.93 -5.75 -12.24
N LEU A 5 -9.00 -6.55 -12.30
CA LEU A 5 -8.91 -8.01 -12.25
C LEU A 5 -8.21 -8.59 -13.48
N ILE A 6 -8.41 -8.01 -14.66
CA ILE A 6 -7.69 -8.43 -15.87
C ILE A 6 -6.19 -8.14 -15.72
N VAL A 7 -5.82 -6.93 -15.31
CA VAL A 7 -4.40 -6.54 -15.12
C VAL A 7 -3.74 -7.39 -14.04
N SER A 8 -4.41 -7.55 -12.88
CA SER A 8 -3.87 -8.37 -11.78
C SER A 8 -3.77 -9.85 -12.17
N GLY A 9 -4.72 -10.36 -12.96
CA GLY A 9 -4.69 -11.74 -13.49
C GLY A 9 -3.54 -11.95 -14.49
N ALA A 10 -3.33 -11.00 -15.39
CA ALA A 10 -2.19 -11.04 -16.31
C ALA A 10 -0.85 -10.99 -15.58
N PHE A 11 -0.73 -10.12 -14.57
CA PHE A 11 0.47 -10.04 -13.73
C PHE A 11 0.66 -11.30 -12.88
N ALA A 12 -0.42 -11.87 -12.32
CA ALA A 12 -0.36 -13.10 -11.56
C ALA A 12 0.11 -14.29 -12.42
N TYR A 13 -0.35 -14.38 -13.66
CA TYR A 13 0.12 -15.38 -14.60
C TYR A 13 1.60 -15.17 -14.97
N TYR A 14 1.99 -13.92 -15.27
CA TYR A 14 3.38 -13.59 -15.55
C TYR A 14 4.29 -13.96 -14.37
N SER A 15 3.93 -13.59 -13.16
CA SER A 15 4.70 -13.88 -11.96
C SER A 15 4.74 -15.39 -11.66
N TYR A 16 3.65 -16.11 -11.92
CA TYR A 16 3.62 -17.56 -11.78
C TYR A 16 4.58 -18.27 -12.75
N VAL A 17 4.73 -17.78 -13.97
CA VAL A 17 5.65 -18.40 -14.96
C VAL A 17 7.10 -18.06 -14.70
N ASN A 18 7.39 -16.85 -14.20
CA ASN A 18 8.76 -16.30 -14.17
C ASN A 18 9.38 -16.17 -12.78
N LEU A 19 8.58 -16.28 -11.71
CA LEU A 19 9.06 -16.10 -10.33
C LEU A 19 8.85 -17.39 -9.51
N PRO A 20 9.59 -17.56 -8.42
CA PRO A 20 9.34 -18.66 -7.47
C PRO A 20 7.95 -18.58 -6.84
N HIS A 21 7.29 -19.71 -6.65
CA HIS A 21 5.91 -19.79 -6.09
C HIS A 21 5.91 -19.92 -4.58
N TYR A 22 6.81 -19.26 -3.90
CA TYR A 22 6.83 -19.16 -2.45
C TYR A 22 6.73 -17.70 -2.01
N ILE A 23 6.32 -17.50 -0.77
CA ILE A 23 6.27 -16.21 -0.10
C ILE A 23 7.08 -16.27 1.17
N ALA A 24 7.95 -15.29 1.37
CA ALA A 24 8.66 -15.10 2.62
C ALA A 24 7.69 -14.68 3.72
N ILE A 25 7.78 -15.33 4.89
CA ILE A 25 6.99 -14.97 6.06
C ILE A 25 7.81 -14.01 6.91
N PRO A 26 7.34 -12.74 7.12
CA PRO A 26 8.04 -11.76 7.93
C PRO A 26 8.39 -12.30 9.32
N PHE A 27 9.54 -11.89 9.86
CA PHE A 27 10.10 -12.33 11.17
C PHE A 27 10.50 -13.79 11.24
N THR A 28 10.52 -14.52 10.13
CA THR A 28 10.93 -15.93 10.10
C THR A 28 11.81 -16.18 8.88
N ASN A 29 12.65 -17.22 8.95
CA ASN A 29 13.38 -17.70 7.77
C ASN A 29 12.56 -18.73 6.98
N MET A 30 11.22 -18.68 7.09
CA MET A 30 10.34 -19.65 6.44
C MET A 30 9.78 -19.09 5.14
N GLU A 31 9.81 -19.94 4.13
CA GLU A 31 9.17 -19.69 2.85
C GLU A 31 7.96 -20.62 2.71
N LEU A 32 6.79 -20.04 2.44
CA LEU A 32 5.56 -20.79 2.25
C LEU A 32 5.36 -21.08 0.75
N PRO A 33 5.49 -22.36 0.32
CA PRO A 33 5.22 -22.72 -1.06
C PRO A 33 3.71 -22.72 -1.32
N LEU A 34 3.24 -21.89 -2.24
CA LEU A 34 1.80 -21.79 -2.58
C LEU A 34 1.41 -22.65 -3.77
N GLY A 35 2.35 -23.04 -4.63
CA GLY A 35 2.04 -23.73 -5.87
C GLY A 35 0.99 -22.98 -6.70
N VAL A 36 -0.10 -23.66 -7.11
CA VAL A 36 -1.17 -23.07 -7.91
C VAL A 36 -1.93 -21.96 -7.15
N LEU A 37 -1.97 -22.00 -5.81
CA LEU A 37 -2.61 -20.97 -5.00
C LEU A 37 -1.89 -19.61 -5.06
N TYR A 38 -0.68 -19.57 -5.61
CA TYR A 38 0.05 -18.32 -5.84
C TYR A 38 -0.72 -17.36 -6.77
N ILE A 39 -1.40 -17.86 -7.82
CA ILE A 39 -2.17 -17.02 -8.75
C ILE A 39 -3.30 -16.25 -8.03
N PRO A 40 -4.26 -16.92 -7.35
CA PRO A 40 -5.31 -16.18 -6.64
C PRO A 40 -4.77 -15.31 -5.50
N PHE A 41 -3.66 -15.70 -4.86
CA PHE A 41 -2.99 -14.89 -3.86
C PHE A 41 -2.50 -13.55 -4.46
N VAL A 42 -1.77 -13.60 -5.58
CA VAL A 42 -1.26 -12.39 -6.25
C VAL A 42 -2.42 -11.48 -6.69
N ILE A 43 -3.49 -12.05 -7.28
CA ILE A 43 -4.68 -11.28 -7.66
C ILE A 43 -5.28 -10.58 -6.44
N PHE A 44 -5.41 -11.30 -5.33
CA PHE A 44 -5.96 -10.76 -4.08
C PHE A 44 -5.10 -9.62 -3.52
N VAL A 45 -3.79 -9.81 -3.41
CA VAL A 45 -2.87 -8.77 -2.90
C VAL A 45 -2.90 -7.54 -3.80
N TYR A 46 -2.87 -7.75 -5.12
CA TYR A 46 -2.90 -6.67 -6.10
C TYR A 46 -4.20 -5.85 -6.01
N ALA A 47 -5.35 -6.53 -6.02
CA ALA A 47 -6.64 -5.88 -5.89
C ALA A 47 -6.81 -5.18 -4.54
N SER A 48 -6.35 -5.80 -3.45
CA SER A 48 -6.43 -5.21 -2.10
C SER A 48 -5.58 -3.96 -1.98
N MET A 49 -4.31 -4.00 -2.41
CA MET A 49 -3.39 -2.87 -2.28
C MET A 49 -3.77 -1.69 -3.17
N THR A 50 -4.14 -1.94 -4.43
CA THR A 50 -4.59 -0.84 -5.30
C THR A 50 -5.77 -0.09 -4.71
N ASN A 51 -6.77 -0.80 -4.19
CA ASN A 51 -7.92 -0.18 -3.55
C ASN A 51 -7.55 0.48 -2.21
N ALA A 52 -6.65 -0.11 -1.41
CA ALA A 52 -6.23 0.45 -0.13
C ALA A 52 -5.48 1.77 -0.30
N VAL A 53 -4.58 1.88 -1.29
CA VAL A 53 -3.91 3.14 -1.62
C VAL A 53 -4.91 4.18 -2.14
N ASN A 54 -5.88 3.77 -2.96
CA ASN A 54 -6.94 4.66 -3.44
C ASN A 54 -7.81 5.18 -2.28
N LEU A 55 -8.18 4.33 -1.32
CA LEU A 55 -8.90 4.75 -0.11
C LEU A 55 -8.09 5.70 0.78
N THR A 56 -6.76 5.65 0.71
CA THR A 56 -5.86 6.54 1.47
C THR A 56 -5.72 7.92 0.83
N ASP A 57 -6.11 8.09 -0.44
CA ASP A 57 -6.06 9.37 -1.16
C ASP A 57 -7.26 10.28 -0.84
N GLY A 58 -7.60 10.42 0.44
CA GLY A 58 -8.73 11.22 0.91
C GLY A 58 -8.35 12.55 1.55
N LEU A 59 -7.07 12.81 1.84
CA LEU A 59 -6.55 14.06 2.40
C LEU A 59 -5.35 14.57 1.61
N ASP A 60 -5.15 15.88 1.63
CA ASP A 60 -4.04 16.57 0.95
C ASP A 60 -2.69 15.97 1.34
N GLY A 61 -2.01 15.36 0.37
CA GLY A 61 -0.68 14.77 0.53
C GLY A 61 -0.60 13.45 1.30
N LEU A 62 -1.70 12.89 1.81
CA LEU A 62 -1.68 11.68 2.62
C LEU A 62 -1.14 10.48 1.83
N ALA A 63 -1.82 10.11 0.74
CA ALA A 63 -1.41 8.98 -0.09
C ALA A 63 0.00 9.17 -0.66
N SER A 64 0.33 10.38 -1.12
CA SER A 64 1.64 10.72 -1.67
C SER A 64 2.75 10.53 -0.65
N THR A 65 2.58 11.05 0.58
CA THR A 65 3.60 10.98 1.64
C THR A 65 3.81 9.54 2.12
N VAL A 66 2.73 8.83 2.42
CA VAL A 66 2.81 7.41 2.83
C VAL A 66 3.47 6.57 1.73
N SER A 67 3.12 6.81 0.45
CA SER A 67 3.72 6.07 -0.67
C SER A 67 5.21 6.34 -0.84
N VAL A 68 5.67 7.58 -0.66
CA VAL A 68 7.11 7.91 -0.68
C VAL A 68 7.85 7.12 0.40
N LEU A 69 7.32 7.04 1.61
CA LEU A 69 7.94 6.31 2.73
C LEU A 69 7.99 4.80 2.46
N VAL A 70 6.88 4.21 2.02
CA VAL A 70 6.80 2.77 1.68
C VAL A 70 7.71 2.43 0.50
N LEU A 71 7.73 3.26 -0.55
CA LEU A 71 8.64 3.06 -1.69
C LEU A 71 10.10 3.23 -1.29
N THR A 72 10.42 4.11 -0.33
CA THR A 72 11.79 4.26 0.20
C THR A 72 12.22 2.97 0.90
N PHE A 73 11.36 2.34 1.69
CA PHE A 73 11.61 1.03 2.26
C PHE A 73 11.93 0.00 1.16
N PHE A 74 11.09 -0.09 0.13
CA PHE A 74 11.32 -1.04 -0.96
C PHE A 74 12.58 -0.70 -1.78
N ALA A 75 12.92 0.56 -1.97
CA ALA A 75 14.15 0.95 -2.65
C ALA A 75 15.40 0.45 -1.89
N VAL A 76 15.40 0.59 -0.56
CA VAL A 76 16.49 0.07 0.28
C VAL A 76 16.51 -1.45 0.27
N LEU A 77 15.35 -2.10 0.41
CA LEU A 77 15.24 -3.55 0.37
C LEU A 77 15.78 -4.12 -0.94
N THR A 78 15.29 -3.64 -2.08
CA THR A 78 15.70 -4.14 -3.40
C THR A 78 17.17 -3.85 -3.70
N PHE A 79 17.71 -2.74 -3.18
CA PHE A 79 19.14 -2.44 -3.24
C PHE A 79 19.97 -3.47 -2.45
N THR A 80 19.54 -3.85 -1.26
CA THR A 80 20.23 -4.89 -0.46
C THR A 80 20.14 -6.27 -1.10
N LEU A 81 19.02 -6.57 -1.78
CA LEU A 81 18.84 -7.78 -2.57
C LEU A 81 19.60 -7.76 -3.91
N LYS A 82 20.28 -6.65 -4.23
CA LYS A 82 21.02 -6.41 -5.50
C LYS A 82 20.11 -6.42 -6.75
N ASP A 83 18.82 -6.22 -6.59
CA ASP A 83 17.90 -5.98 -7.70
C ASP A 83 17.87 -4.49 -8.03
N TYR A 84 18.88 -4.06 -8.76
CA TYR A 84 19.04 -2.65 -9.13
C TYR A 84 17.93 -2.14 -10.06
N SER A 85 17.27 -3.02 -10.82
CA SER A 85 16.17 -2.62 -11.70
C SER A 85 14.96 -2.18 -10.89
N LEU A 86 14.57 -2.95 -9.88
CA LEU A 86 13.50 -2.57 -8.95
C LEU A 86 13.88 -1.36 -8.09
N THR A 87 15.16 -1.25 -7.71
CA THR A 87 15.66 -0.09 -6.97
C THR A 87 15.50 1.19 -7.79
N VAL A 88 15.95 1.20 -9.04
CA VAL A 88 15.81 2.36 -9.93
C VAL A 88 14.35 2.71 -10.18
N PHE A 89 13.50 1.71 -10.41
CA PHE A 89 12.06 1.91 -10.58
C PHE A 89 11.42 2.55 -9.32
N SER A 90 11.76 2.05 -8.13
CA SER A 90 11.27 2.60 -6.86
C SER A 90 11.72 4.05 -6.65
N VAL A 91 13.00 4.35 -6.89
CA VAL A 91 13.56 5.70 -6.76
C VAL A 91 12.95 6.67 -7.77
N ALA A 92 12.71 6.22 -9.00
CA ALA A 92 12.03 7.04 -10.02
C ALA A 92 10.60 7.42 -9.60
N LEU A 93 9.85 6.46 -9.03
CA LEU A 93 8.52 6.73 -8.48
C LEU A 93 8.57 7.70 -7.29
N ILE A 94 9.52 7.52 -6.38
CA ILE A 94 9.76 8.43 -5.24
C ILE A 94 10.00 9.85 -5.76
N ALA A 95 10.88 10.01 -6.74
CA ALA A 95 11.20 11.32 -7.31
C ALA A 95 9.97 11.99 -7.94
N GLY A 96 9.18 11.21 -8.70
CA GLY A 96 7.92 11.69 -9.27
C GLY A 96 6.91 12.12 -8.21
N LEU A 97 6.74 11.30 -7.15
CA LEU A 97 5.84 11.61 -6.04
C LEU A 97 6.29 12.81 -5.22
N LEU A 98 7.59 13.00 -4.99
CA LEU A 98 8.12 14.19 -4.32
C LEU A 98 7.87 15.47 -5.15
N GLY A 99 8.04 15.38 -6.48
CA GLY A 99 7.68 16.47 -7.38
C GLY A 99 6.19 16.80 -7.34
N PHE A 100 5.32 15.77 -7.32
CA PHE A 100 3.88 15.91 -7.20
C PHE A 100 3.47 16.47 -5.83
N LEU A 101 4.09 15.98 -4.74
CA LEU A 101 3.78 16.37 -3.36
C LEU A 101 3.98 17.88 -3.12
N LYS A 102 4.89 18.53 -3.85
CA LYS A 102 5.06 19.99 -3.84
C LYS A 102 3.74 20.73 -4.11
N TYR A 103 2.84 20.15 -4.90
CA TYR A 103 1.57 20.74 -5.27
C TYR A 103 0.37 20.06 -4.60
N ASN A 104 0.56 18.83 -4.09
CA ASN A 104 -0.48 18.05 -3.45
C ASN A 104 -0.47 18.17 -1.92
N ALA A 105 0.61 18.68 -1.29
CA ALA A 105 0.63 18.97 0.15
C ALA A 105 -0.35 20.09 0.52
N TYR A 106 -0.90 20.02 1.74
CA TYR A 106 -1.88 20.97 2.24
C TYR A 106 -1.36 22.43 2.25
N PRO A 107 -2.13 23.41 1.71
CA PRO A 107 -3.37 23.24 0.94
C PRO A 107 -3.08 22.81 -0.50
N ALA A 108 -3.66 21.70 -0.93
CA ALA A 108 -3.38 21.11 -2.23
C ALA A 108 -3.86 21.99 -3.38
N LYS A 109 -3.03 22.05 -4.44
CA LYS A 109 -3.35 22.71 -5.72
C LYS A 109 -3.67 21.71 -6.82
N VAL A 110 -3.26 20.45 -6.63
CA VAL A 110 -3.45 19.33 -7.57
C VAL A 110 -3.80 18.09 -6.78
N PHE A 111 -4.76 17.32 -7.26
CA PHE A 111 -5.21 16.07 -6.67
C PHE A 111 -4.75 14.87 -7.51
N MET A 112 -4.46 13.74 -6.86
CA MET A 112 -3.95 12.53 -7.52
C MET A 112 -5.03 11.80 -8.32
N GLY A 113 -6.19 11.63 -7.72
CA GLY A 113 -7.32 10.89 -8.27
C GLY A 113 -7.06 9.39 -8.44
N ASP A 114 -8.08 8.68 -8.89
CA ASP A 114 -8.04 7.21 -9.03
C ASP A 114 -6.92 6.71 -9.94
N THR A 115 -6.63 7.45 -11.02
CA THR A 115 -5.57 7.04 -11.97
C THR A 115 -4.21 6.96 -11.29
N GLY A 116 -3.87 7.97 -10.46
CA GLY A 116 -2.59 8.00 -9.76
C GLY A 116 -2.54 7.01 -8.60
N SER A 117 -3.55 7.02 -7.74
CA SER A 117 -3.58 6.20 -6.52
C SER A 117 -3.62 4.69 -6.83
N LEU A 118 -4.43 4.26 -7.82
CA LEU A 118 -4.45 2.87 -8.26
C LEU A 118 -3.12 2.46 -8.91
N ALA A 119 -2.49 3.35 -9.71
CA ALA A 119 -1.19 3.08 -10.32
C ALA A 119 -0.08 2.90 -9.27
N ILE A 120 -0.07 3.75 -8.22
CA ILE A 120 0.90 3.65 -7.13
C ILE A 120 0.69 2.35 -6.35
N GLY A 121 -0.56 2.01 -6.01
CA GLY A 121 -0.88 0.76 -5.33
C GLY A 121 -0.44 -0.47 -6.13
N GLY A 122 -0.66 -0.45 -7.45
CA GLY A 122 -0.17 -1.48 -8.38
C GLY A 122 1.36 -1.57 -8.41
N ALA A 123 2.05 -0.42 -8.48
CA ALA A 123 3.51 -0.36 -8.49
C ALA A 123 4.14 -0.92 -7.20
N ILE A 124 3.65 -0.50 -6.02
CA ILE A 124 4.10 -1.01 -4.72
C ILE A 124 3.91 -2.53 -4.65
N THR A 125 2.74 -3.02 -5.06
CA THR A 125 2.44 -4.45 -5.07
C THR A 125 3.37 -5.22 -6.01
N THR A 126 3.63 -4.68 -7.20
CA THR A 126 4.54 -5.28 -8.18
C THR A 126 5.95 -5.41 -7.61
N ILE A 127 6.49 -4.34 -7.00
CA ILE A 127 7.81 -4.36 -6.36
C ILE A 127 7.88 -5.44 -5.28
N ALA A 128 6.88 -5.51 -4.41
CA ALA A 128 6.86 -6.48 -3.31
C ALA A 128 6.77 -7.93 -3.78
N ILE A 129 5.99 -8.20 -4.83
CA ILE A 129 5.86 -9.56 -5.39
C ILE A 129 7.16 -9.97 -6.09
N ILE A 130 7.74 -9.10 -6.93
CA ILE A 130 8.98 -9.42 -7.64
C ILE A 130 10.15 -9.55 -6.67
N SER A 131 10.21 -8.77 -5.59
CA SER A 131 11.23 -8.89 -4.54
C SER A 131 11.07 -10.14 -3.64
N GLY A 132 10.03 -10.97 -3.86
CA GLY A 132 9.76 -12.17 -3.06
C GLY A 132 9.15 -11.90 -1.68
N ASN A 133 8.81 -10.65 -1.36
CA ASN A 133 8.35 -10.22 -0.03
C ASN A 133 6.92 -9.61 -0.03
N PRO A 134 5.90 -10.28 -0.61
CA PRO A 134 4.57 -9.68 -0.72
C PRO A 134 3.89 -9.45 0.64
N LEU A 135 4.17 -10.26 1.67
CA LEU A 135 3.54 -10.10 2.99
C LEU A 135 4.09 -8.91 3.77
N ILE A 136 5.30 -8.41 3.46
CA ILE A 136 5.86 -7.25 4.13
C ILE A 136 5.02 -5.99 3.91
N ILE A 137 4.24 -5.93 2.81
CA ILE A 137 3.31 -4.82 2.54
C ILE A 137 2.31 -4.62 3.68
N VAL A 138 1.84 -5.72 4.29
CA VAL A 138 0.88 -5.65 5.40
C VAL A 138 1.47 -4.89 6.58
N LEU A 139 2.78 -5.01 6.79
CA LEU A 139 3.49 -4.32 7.86
C LEU A 139 3.86 -2.90 7.44
N VAL A 140 4.67 -2.72 6.39
CA VAL A 140 5.17 -1.40 6.00
C VAL A 140 4.08 -0.50 5.41
N GLY A 141 3.08 -1.10 4.76
CA GLY A 141 1.86 -0.46 4.29
C GLY A 141 0.72 -0.47 5.31
N GLY A 142 1.02 -0.58 6.61
CA GLY A 142 0.00 -0.73 7.67
C GLY A 142 -1.03 0.40 7.69
N ILE A 143 -0.67 1.61 7.27
CA ILE A 143 -1.65 2.70 7.10
C ILE A 143 -2.68 2.33 6.03
N TYR A 144 -2.28 1.85 4.86
CA TYR A 144 -3.20 1.40 3.81
C TYR A 144 -4.13 0.28 4.31
N VAL A 145 -3.55 -0.66 5.07
CA VAL A 145 -4.33 -1.75 5.68
C VAL A 145 -5.36 -1.22 6.66
N CYS A 146 -4.99 -0.29 7.53
CA CYS A 146 -5.91 0.36 8.48
C CYS A 146 -7.03 1.11 7.78
N GLU A 147 -6.71 1.86 6.71
CA GLU A 147 -7.72 2.56 5.90
C GLU A 147 -8.73 1.58 5.31
N ALA A 148 -8.26 0.54 4.62
CA ALA A 148 -9.13 -0.46 4.01
C ALA A 148 -9.95 -1.24 5.06
N LEU A 149 -9.32 -1.70 6.15
CA LEU A 149 -10.01 -2.42 7.21
C LEU A 149 -11.07 -1.56 7.90
N SER A 150 -10.81 -0.26 8.10
CA SER A 150 -11.80 0.64 8.70
C SER A 150 -13.09 0.71 7.88
N VAL A 151 -12.97 0.72 6.55
CA VAL A 151 -14.12 0.69 5.63
C VAL A 151 -14.85 -0.65 5.71
N ILE A 152 -14.11 -1.77 5.68
CA ILE A 152 -14.70 -3.11 5.77
C ILE A 152 -15.46 -3.28 7.08
N ILE A 153 -14.85 -2.90 8.21
CA ILE A 153 -15.46 -2.98 9.53
C ILE A 153 -16.71 -2.10 9.60
N GLN A 154 -16.61 -0.86 9.14
CA GLN A 154 -17.74 0.09 9.15
C GLN A 154 -18.92 -0.42 8.35
N VAL A 155 -18.68 -0.85 7.09
CA VAL A 155 -19.74 -1.34 6.21
C VAL A 155 -20.36 -2.62 6.73
N THR A 156 -19.55 -3.55 7.22
CA THR A 156 -20.02 -4.82 7.78
C THR A 156 -20.86 -4.58 9.04
N SER A 157 -20.37 -3.78 9.97
CA SER A 157 -21.12 -3.45 11.19
C SER A 157 -22.45 -2.77 10.87
N PHE A 158 -22.43 -1.78 9.97
CA PHE A 158 -23.65 -1.06 9.61
C PHE A 158 -24.69 -1.96 8.93
N LYS A 159 -24.25 -2.86 8.02
CA LYS A 159 -25.15 -3.82 7.36
C LYS A 159 -25.75 -4.85 8.32
N LEU A 160 -24.96 -5.31 9.31
CA LEU A 160 -25.40 -6.35 10.24
C LEU A 160 -26.18 -5.81 11.44
N THR A 161 -25.81 -4.62 11.94
CA THR A 161 -26.34 -4.11 13.23
C THR A 161 -27.03 -2.76 13.12
N GLY A 162 -26.95 -2.08 11.98
CA GLY A 162 -27.43 -0.69 11.81
C GLY A 162 -26.58 0.35 12.55
N LYS A 163 -25.47 -0.06 13.22
CA LYS A 163 -24.64 0.83 14.04
C LYS A 163 -23.28 1.10 13.36
N ARG A 164 -22.82 2.34 13.49
CA ARG A 164 -21.50 2.75 13.05
C ARG A 164 -20.45 2.44 14.13
N VAL A 165 -19.30 1.89 13.76
CA VAL A 165 -18.13 1.69 14.63
C VAL A 165 -17.32 2.98 14.70
N PHE A 166 -17.03 3.57 13.54
CA PHE A 166 -16.32 4.84 13.42
C PHE A 166 -17.30 5.98 13.11
N LYS A 167 -16.95 7.21 13.45
CA LYS A 167 -17.74 8.39 13.06
C LYS A 167 -17.91 8.47 11.56
N MET A 168 -16.81 8.16 10.84
CA MET A 168 -16.74 8.06 9.38
C MET A 168 -15.63 7.08 8.98
N ALA A 169 -15.72 6.46 7.82
CA ALA A 169 -14.67 5.65 7.22
C ALA A 169 -14.43 6.15 5.79
N PRO A 170 -13.18 6.08 5.28
CA PRO A 170 -11.95 5.53 5.89
C PRO A 170 -11.50 6.22 7.18
N ILE A 171 -10.48 5.66 7.89
CA ILE A 171 -10.17 6.06 9.27
C ILE A 171 -9.63 7.49 9.39
N HIS A 172 -8.98 8.05 8.37
CA HIS A 172 -8.56 9.44 8.37
C HIS A 172 -9.76 10.39 8.58
N HIS A 173 -10.91 10.13 7.96
CA HIS A 173 -12.13 10.91 8.18
C HIS A 173 -12.70 10.76 9.59
N HIS A 174 -12.48 9.62 10.25
CA HIS A 174 -12.83 9.50 11.67
C HIS A 174 -12.07 10.50 12.52
N PHE A 175 -10.76 10.68 12.27
CA PHE A 175 -9.93 11.64 13.01
C PHE A 175 -10.31 13.08 12.70
N GLU A 176 -10.67 13.42 11.45
CA GLU A 176 -11.23 14.74 11.11
C GLU A 176 -12.51 15.02 11.92
N GLN A 177 -13.43 14.05 11.98
CA GLN A 177 -14.65 14.15 12.77
C GLN A 177 -14.38 14.18 14.30
N CYS A 178 -13.17 13.81 14.74
CA CYS A 178 -12.68 13.99 16.09
C CYS A 178 -12.00 15.33 16.32
N GLY A 179 -11.94 16.21 15.31
CA GLY A 179 -11.39 17.57 15.42
C GLY A 179 -9.90 17.68 15.12
N TRP A 180 -9.29 16.66 14.50
CA TRP A 180 -7.92 16.77 14.01
C TRP A 180 -7.90 17.50 12.68
N ASN A 181 -6.92 18.39 12.47
CA ASN A 181 -6.69 18.98 11.16
C ASN A 181 -5.92 18.01 10.25
N GLU A 182 -6.03 18.20 8.94
CA GLU A 182 -5.41 17.35 7.93
C GLU A 182 -3.90 17.20 8.12
N VAL A 183 -3.19 18.32 8.35
CA VAL A 183 -1.73 18.32 8.55
C VAL A 183 -1.34 17.41 9.72
N LYS A 184 -2.11 17.44 10.82
CA LYS A 184 -1.85 16.57 11.98
C LYS A 184 -2.06 15.10 11.61
N ILE A 185 -3.13 14.78 10.87
CA ILE A 185 -3.43 13.40 10.46
C ILE A 185 -2.30 12.88 9.57
N VAL A 186 -1.93 13.63 8.53
CA VAL A 186 -0.85 13.27 7.60
C VAL A 186 0.47 13.09 8.35
N THR A 187 0.80 13.99 9.27
CA THR A 187 2.03 13.90 10.07
C THR A 187 2.05 12.64 10.94
N VAL A 188 0.97 12.37 11.67
CA VAL A 188 0.90 11.18 12.55
C VAL A 188 0.97 9.89 11.74
N PHE A 189 0.24 9.81 10.63
CA PHE A 189 0.26 8.63 9.75
C PHE A 189 1.63 8.42 9.10
N SER A 190 2.32 9.51 8.74
CA SER A 190 3.69 9.44 8.24
C SER A 190 4.66 8.92 9.29
N ILE A 191 4.57 9.41 10.55
CA ILE A 191 5.40 8.91 11.66
C ILE A 191 5.15 7.41 11.89
N ILE A 192 3.88 6.99 11.91
CA ILE A 192 3.53 5.57 12.05
C ILE A 192 4.13 4.77 10.89
N THR A 193 4.02 5.25 9.65
CA THR A 193 4.59 4.58 8.48
C THR A 193 6.12 4.43 8.60
N VAL A 194 6.83 5.46 9.05
CA VAL A 194 8.28 5.38 9.29
C VAL A 194 8.61 4.31 10.32
N LEU A 195 7.88 4.27 11.45
CA LEU A 195 8.08 3.26 12.48
C LEU A 195 7.83 1.83 11.94
N LEU A 196 6.76 1.66 11.15
CA LEU A 196 6.45 0.37 10.51
C LEU A 196 7.52 -0.04 9.49
N CYS A 197 8.07 0.91 8.72
CA CYS A 197 9.19 0.64 7.82
C CYS A 197 10.46 0.24 8.58
N ILE A 198 10.76 0.89 9.71
CA ILE A 198 11.90 0.50 10.57
C ILE A 198 11.71 -0.92 11.09
N ILE A 199 10.51 -1.25 11.61
CA ILE A 199 10.19 -2.62 12.05
C ILE A 199 10.29 -3.60 10.88
N GLY A 200 9.86 -3.18 9.68
CA GLY A 200 9.95 -3.97 8.46
C GLY A 200 11.37 -4.43 8.12
N PHE A 201 12.39 -3.62 8.38
CA PHE A 201 13.80 -4.02 8.19
C PHE A 201 14.27 -5.12 9.15
N PHE A 202 13.63 -5.28 10.30
CA PHE A 202 13.89 -6.39 11.22
C PHE A 202 13.06 -7.63 10.90
N ALA A 203 12.14 -7.53 9.96
CA ALA A 203 11.21 -8.59 9.59
C ALA A 203 11.65 -9.41 8.35
N ILE A 204 12.80 -9.00 7.75
CA ILE A 204 13.34 -9.57 6.50
C ILE A 204 14.63 -10.32 6.78
#